data_ea906045d22d25f0f9c9d128226883fd
#
_entry.id   ea906045d22d25f0f9c9d128226883fd
#
_cell.length_a   1.000
_cell.length_b   1.000
_cell.length_c   1.000
_cell.angle_alpha   90.00
_cell.angle_beta   90.00
_cell.angle_gamma   90.00
#
_symmetry.space_group_name_H-M   'P 1'
#
loop_
_entity.id
_entity.type
_entity.pdbx_description
1 polymer ?
#
loop_
_entity_poly.entity_id
_entity_poly.type
_entity_poly.pdbx_seq_one_letter_code
_entity_poly.pdbx_strand_id
1 'polypeptide(L)'
;MNILQKSLLFCFMLCVSTAFAQQQGKVIEEQTVKSSILKRNIKFTIYLPADYETANRTYPVVYLLHGYTDDNTGWLQFGEINRYADKAIADGTIPPMIIVMPNADSSWYINSYDGKEKYEDFFIKEFMPHIEKAYRVKTEKKYRGVAGLSMGGYGTLIYTIKYPQLFSAAAALSAAVFPDDQMVGMPDDNWENVFGQLYGRGLKGKDRLNKAWQTNSVLDLVQNKTTEQLSGVRYWIDCGDDDFLTKGNCLLHIALTEKKVPHEFRIRDGAHNWTYWRTGITNALQFIGDSFRQK
;
A
#
# COMPACT_ATOMS: atom_id res chain seq x y z
N MET A 1 47.36 -8.58 71.15
CA MET A 1 46.28 -9.42 70.61
C MET A 1 45.59 -8.59 69.55
N ASN A 2 45.92 -8.84 68.27
CA ASN A 2 45.54 -7.99 67.12
C ASN A 2 44.27 -8.53 66.48
N ILE A 3 43.25 -7.70 66.45
CA ILE A 3 42.04 -7.96 65.68
C ILE A 3 42.22 -7.32 64.30
N LEU A 4 42.37 -8.17 63.29
CA LEU A 4 42.40 -7.75 61.89
C LEU A 4 40.98 -7.36 61.45
N GLN A 5 40.78 -6.07 61.14
CA GLN A 5 39.62 -5.59 60.39
C GLN A 5 39.72 -5.99 58.92
N LYS A 6 38.87 -6.91 58.48
CA LYS A 6 38.64 -7.16 57.07
C LYS A 6 37.62 -6.14 56.51
N SER A 7 38.11 -5.14 55.81
CA SER A 7 37.26 -4.25 55.03
C SER A 7 36.76 -4.97 53.78
N LEU A 8 35.47 -5.25 53.74
CA LEU A 8 34.80 -5.80 52.55
C LEU A 8 34.49 -4.59 51.65
N LEU A 9 35.24 -4.47 50.56
CA LEU A 9 34.98 -3.49 49.48
C LEU A 9 33.83 -4.02 48.61
N PHE A 10 32.63 -3.53 48.85
CA PHE A 10 31.45 -3.85 48.00
C PHE A 10 31.52 -2.95 46.78
N CYS A 11 32.04 -3.50 45.65
CA CYS A 11 31.98 -2.85 44.33
C CYS A 11 30.54 -2.92 43.83
N PHE A 12 29.80 -1.82 44.01
CA PHE A 12 28.49 -1.63 43.40
C PHE A 12 28.74 -1.32 41.89
N MET A 13 28.69 -2.37 41.04
CA MET A 13 28.68 -2.19 39.59
C MET A 13 27.32 -1.60 39.23
N LEU A 14 27.21 -0.28 39.10
CA LEU A 14 26.10 0.35 38.44
C LEU A 14 26.07 -0.08 36.97
N CYS A 15 25.28 -1.08 36.67
CA CYS A 15 24.84 -1.31 35.28
C CYS A 15 23.97 -0.15 34.87
N VAL A 16 24.56 0.88 34.28
CA VAL A 16 23.82 1.91 33.56
C VAL A 16 23.32 1.24 32.28
N SER A 17 22.14 0.63 32.35
CA SER A 17 21.37 0.28 31.16
C SER A 17 21.00 1.60 30.47
N THR A 18 21.82 2.02 29.53
CA THR A 18 21.42 3.05 28.56
C THR A 18 20.26 2.44 27.77
N ALA A 19 19.04 2.71 28.21
CA ALA A 19 17.88 2.52 27.37
C ALA A 19 18.09 3.44 26.15
N PHE A 20 18.61 2.89 25.06
CA PHE A 20 18.56 3.59 23.78
C PHE A 20 17.07 3.78 23.48
N ALA A 21 16.57 4.99 23.70
CA ALA A 21 15.25 5.35 23.21
C ALA A 21 15.24 5.05 21.72
N GLN A 22 14.41 4.12 21.30
CA GLN A 22 14.26 3.77 19.88
C GLN A 22 13.90 5.07 19.15
N GLN A 23 14.76 5.51 18.25
CA GLN A 23 14.47 6.69 17.44
C GLN A 23 13.22 6.42 16.62
N GLN A 24 12.21 7.25 16.80
CA GLN A 24 10.94 7.13 16.08
C GLN A 24 10.98 7.96 14.80
N GLY A 25 10.35 7.44 13.76
CA GLY A 25 10.10 8.18 12.54
C GLY A 25 9.15 9.34 12.78
N LYS A 26 9.18 10.31 11.88
CA LYS A 26 8.35 11.50 11.92
C LYS A 26 7.13 11.33 11.03
N VAL A 27 5.95 11.49 11.58
CA VAL A 27 4.71 11.59 10.80
C VAL A 27 4.37 13.06 10.59
N ILE A 28 4.02 13.43 9.36
CA ILE A 28 3.53 14.76 9.02
C ILE A 28 2.17 14.57 8.35
N GLU A 29 1.13 14.93 9.06
CA GLU A 29 -0.25 14.90 8.59
C GLU A 29 -0.61 16.20 7.86
N GLU A 30 -1.76 16.22 7.19
CA GLU A 30 -2.35 17.41 6.55
C GLU A 30 -1.46 18.09 5.49
N GLN A 31 -0.52 17.34 4.90
CA GLN A 31 0.18 17.84 3.72
C GLN A 31 -0.77 17.92 2.54
N THR A 32 -0.52 18.83 1.61
CA THR A 32 -1.38 18.99 0.44
C THR A 32 -0.60 19.12 -0.85
N VAL A 33 -1.17 18.57 -1.92
CA VAL A 33 -0.74 18.80 -3.31
C VAL A 33 -1.86 19.55 -4.02
N LYS A 34 -1.53 20.72 -4.58
CA LYS A 34 -2.45 21.43 -5.46
C LYS A 34 -2.49 20.73 -6.81
N SER A 35 -3.64 20.15 -7.15
CA SER A 35 -3.82 19.46 -8.43
C SER A 35 -4.43 20.39 -9.48
N SER A 36 -3.81 20.45 -10.63
CA SER A 36 -4.39 21.10 -11.84
C SER A 36 -5.34 20.14 -12.57
N ILE A 37 -5.12 18.85 -12.48
CA ILE A 37 -5.97 17.80 -13.07
C ILE A 37 -7.30 17.73 -12.33
N LEU A 38 -7.27 17.63 -10.98
CA LEU A 38 -8.47 17.54 -10.14
C LEU A 38 -9.05 18.89 -9.73
N LYS A 39 -8.34 19.98 -10.01
CA LYS A 39 -8.74 21.38 -9.71
C LYS A 39 -9.02 21.63 -8.22
N ARG A 40 -8.38 20.88 -7.34
CA ARG A 40 -8.48 21.00 -5.88
C ARG A 40 -7.17 20.62 -5.20
N ASN A 41 -7.06 20.92 -3.90
CA ASN A 41 -5.99 20.42 -3.07
C ASN A 41 -6.31 18.99 -2.63
N ILE A 42 -5.33 18.09 -2.75
CA ILE A 42 -5.43 16.70 -2.27
C ILE A 42 -4.53 16.57 -1.06
N LYS A 43 -5.09 16.08 0.03
CA LYS A 43 -4.38 15.81 1.27
C LYS A 43 -3.54 14.54 1.16
N PHE A 44 -2.46 14.49 1.94
CA PHE A 44 -1.70 13.28 2.17
C PHE A 44 -1.02 13.32 3.54
N THR A 45 -0.76 12.16 4.09
CA THR A 45 0.08 11.95 5.26
C THR A 45 1.38 11.30 4.84
N ILE A 46 2.50 11.66 5.47
CA ILE A 46 3.81 11.08 5.17
C ILE A 46 4.50 10.64 6.45
N TYR A 47 5.08 9.44 6.41
CA TYR A 47 6.01 8.94 7.40
C TYR A 47 7.43 9.05 6.85
N LEU A 48 8.30 9.66 7.63
CA LEU A 48 9.73 9.81 7.38
C LEU A 48 10.51 8.96 8.38
N PRO A 49 11.49 8.14 7.97
CA PRO A 49 12.24 7.28 8.89
C PRO A 49 13.05 8.11 9.89
N ALA A 50 13.36 7.53 11.04
CA ALA A 50 13.95 8.22 12.19
C ALA A 50 15.24 9.02 11.88
N ASP A 51 16.04 8.54 10.94
CA ASP A 51 17.27 9.19 10.50
C ASP A 51 17.07 10.24 9.39
N TYR A 52 15.82 10.52 8.99
CA TYR A 52 15.57 11.42 7.87
C TYR A 52 16.16 12.82 8.09
N GLU A 53 16.05 13.41 9.26
CA GLU A 53 16.55 14.75 9.54
C GLU A 53 18.09 14.80 9.74
N THR A 54 18.71 13.69 10.11
CA THR A 54 20.12 13.61 10.46
C THR A 54 21.03 13.06 9.35
N ALA A 55 20.46 12.27 8.41
CA ALA A 55 21.17 11.69 7.29
C ALA A 55 20.96 12.50 5.99
N ASN A 56 21.99 12.57 5.15
CA ASN A 56 21.91 13.25 3.85
C ASN A 56 21.65 12.28 2.69
N ARG A 57 21.06 11.11 2.97
CA ARG A 57 20.76 10.09 1.95
C ARG A 57 19.35 10.27 1.35
N THR A 58 19.14 9.66 0.20
CA THR A 58 17.81 9.46 -0.39
C THR A 58 17.23 8.11 0.03
N TYR A 59 15.93 8.01 0.06
CA TYR A 59 15.18 6.86 0.59
C TYR A 59 14.30 6.24 -0.50
N PRO A 60 14.12 4.91 -0.50
CA PRO A 60 13.04 4.30 -1.26
C PRO A 60 11.68 4.80 -0.73
N VAL A 61 10.65 4.71 -1.57
CA VAL A 61 9.30 5.18 -1.24
C VAL A 61 8.27 4.07 -1.44
N VAL A 62 7.33 4.00 -0.51
CA VAL A 62 6.12 3.18 -0.62
C VAL A 62 4.91 4.11 -0.61
N TYR A 63 4.08 4.02 -1.64
CA TYR A 63 2.76 4.64 -1.67
C TYR A 63 1.78 3.66 -1.01
N LEU A 64 1.15 4.07 0.10
CA LEU A 64 0.29 3.21 0.90
C LEU A 64 -1.16 3.71 0.82
N LEU A 65 -1.99 2.94 0.11
CA LEU A 65 -3.32 3.32 -0.32
C LEU A 65 -4.39 2.85 0.68
N HIS A 66 -5.31 3.74 1.04
CA HIS A 66 -6.40 3.48 1.99
C HIS A 66 -7.60 2.75 1.34
N GLY A 67 -8.53 2.27 2.15
CA GLY A 67 -9.76 1.59 1.73
C GLY A 67 -10.90 2.55 1.38
N TYR A 68 -12.01 1.99 0.89
CA TYR A 68 -13.22 2.75 0.58
C TYR A 68 -13.79 3.42 1.85
N THR A 69 -14.21 4.68 1.73
CA THR A 69 -14.71 5.54 2.82
C THR A 69 -13.67 5.96 3.88
N ASP A 70 -12.42 5.65 3.66
CA ASP A 70 -11.29 6.07 4.50
C ASP A 70 -10.56 7.27 3.84
N ASP A 71 -9.46 7.72 4.43
CA ASP A 71 -8.68 8.85 3.93
C ASP A 71 -7.16 8.65 4.17
N ASN A 72 -6.39 9.73 3.97
CA ASN A 72 -4.93 9.72 4.17
C ASN A 72 -4.47 9.42 5.60
N THR A 73 -5.37 9.42 6.59
CA THR A 73 -5.03 9.17 8.01
C THR A 73 -5.33 7.75 8.47
N GLY A 74 -6.14 6.99 7.71
CA GLY A 74 -6.62 5.67 8.14
C GLY A 74 -5.51 4.68 8.48
N TRP A 75 -4.46 4.63 7.66
CA TRP A 75 -3.29 3.79 7.96
C TRP A 75 -2.52 4.24 9.21
N LEU A 76 -2.57 5.53 9.55
CA LEU A 76 -1.98 6.03 10.79
C LEU A 76 -2.86 5.72 12.00
N GLN A 77 -4.16 6.08 11.93
CA GLN A 77 -5.09 6.01 13.07
C GLN A 77 -5.51 4.58 13.40
N PHE A 78 -5.84 3.79 12.39
CA PHE A 78 -6.32 2.42 12.56
C PHE A 78 -5.26 1.38 12.22
N GLY A 79 -4.35 1.68 11.30
CA GLY A 79 -3.26 0.82 10.86
C GLY A 79 -2.02 0.88 11.72
N GLU A 80 -1.85 1.92 12.54
CA GLU A 80 -0.66 2.17 13.39
C GLU A 80 0.66 2.09 12.59
N ILE A 81 0.63 2.52 11.32
CA ILE A 81 1.73 2.26 10.35
C ILE A 81 3.09 2.80 10.82
N ASN A 82 3.12 3.94 11.50
CA ASN A 82 4.32 4.52 12.05
C ASN A 82 4.99 3.57 13.05
N ARG A 83 4.22 2.98 13.96
CA ARG A 83 4.70 2.03 14.96
C ARG A 83 5.26 0.74 14.33
N TYR A 84 4.53 0.19 13.34
CA TYR A 84 4.99 -1.00 12.62
C TYR A 84 6.23 -0.72 11.77
N ALA A 85 6.29 0.43 11.10
CA ALA A 85 7.45 0.83 10.31
C ALA A 85 8.69 1.06 11.20
N ASP A 86 8.56 1.81 12.30
CA ASP A 86 9.64 2.04 13.25
C ASP A 86 10.24 0.74 13.78
N LYS A 87 9.35 -0.18 14.22
CA LYS A 87 9.79 -1.48 14.71
C LYS A 87 10.50 -2.28 13.62
N ALA A 88 9.93 -2.37 12.44
CA ALA A 88 10.49 -3.17 11.34
C ALA A 88 11.84 -2.60 10.83
N ILE A 89 12.01 -1.28 10.85
CA ILE A 89 13.27 -0.61 10.52
C ILE A 89 14.33 -0.88 11.61
N ALA A 90 13.96 -0.75 12.88
CA ALA A 90 14.86 -1.00 14.00
C ALA A 90 15.32 -2.46 14.08
N ASP A 91 14.43 -3.40 13.81
CA ASP A 91 14.74 -4.84 13.73
C ASP A 91 15.53 -5.23 12.46
N GLY A 92 15.73 -4.29 11.52
CA GLY A 92 16.36 -4.57 10.23
C GLY A 92 15.51 -5.39 9.25
N THR A 93 14.23 -5.63 9.57
CA THR A 93 13.28 -6.37 8.71
C THR A 93 13.05 -5.62 7.41
N ILE A 94 12.89 -4.30 7.47
CA ILE A 94 12.78 -3.43 6.30
C ILE A 94 13.89 -2.38 6.27
N PRO A 95 14.32 -1.90 5.08
CA PRO A 95 15.21 -0.75 5.03
C PRO A 95 14.45 0.52 5.45
N PRO A 96 15.15 1.54 5.98
CA PRO A 96 14.55 2.86 6.13
C PRO A 96 13.96 3.35 4.82
N MET A 97 12.67 3.71 4.84
CA MET A 97 11.89 4.13 3.67
C MET A 97 10.90 5.23 4.03
N ILE A 98 10.52 6.01 3.05
CA ILE A 98 9.42 6.98 3.14
C ILE A 98 8.12 6.24 2.84
N ILE A 99 7.06 6.47 3.63
CA ILE A 99 5.72 5.94 3.36
C ILE A 99 4.78 7.11 3.14
N VAL A 100 4.11 7.14 1.99
CA VAL A 100 3.22 8.24 1.58
C VAL A 100 1.79 7.72 1.46
N MET A 101 0.89 8.34 2.16
CA MET A 101 -0.52 7.95 2.26
C MET A 101 -1.40 9.07 1.66
N PRO A 102 -1.75 8.99 0.36
CA PRO A 102 -2.60 9.99 -0.28
C PRO A 102 -4.07 9.82 0.10
N ASN A 103 -4.84 10.91 0.15
CA ASN A 103 -6.30 10.84 0.15
C ASN A 103 -6.81 10.60 -1.27
N ALA A 104 -7.62 9.59 -1.44
CA ALA A 104 -8.25 9.23 -2.70
C ALA A 104 -9.78 9.38 -2.66
N ASP A 105 -10.35 9.80 -1.53
CA ASP A 105 -11.79 9.78 -1.33
C ASP A 105 -12.38 8.40 -1.78
N SER A 106 -13.44 8.41 -2.56
CA SER A 106 -14.04 7.19 -3.13
C SER A 106 -13.75 7.04 -4.64
N SER A 107 -12.57 7.52 -5.10
CA SER A 107 -12.20 7.51 -6.53
C SER A 107 -11.81 6.13 -7.07
N TRP A 108 -11.64 5.13 -6.19
CA TRP A 108 -11.11 3.82 -6.56
C TRP A 108 -9.74 3.88 -7.24
N TYR A 109 -9.01 4.98 -7.05
CA TYR A 109 -7.69 5.18 -7.65
C TYR A 109 -7.67 5.17 -9.19
N ILE A 110 -8.83 5.31 -9.84
CA ILE A 110 -8.98 5.35 -11.31
C ILE A 110 -9.62 6.66 -11.77
N ASN A 111 -9.62 6.88 -13.07
CA ASN A 111 -10.39 7.97 -13.66
C ASN A 111 -11.87 7.58 -13.77
N SER A 112 -12.78 8.50 -13.46
CA SER A 112 -14.23 8.27 -13.58
C SER A 112 -14.67 8.10 -15.02
N TYR A 113 -15.81 7.42 -15.22
CA TYR A 113 -16.41 7.17 -16.53
C TYR A 113 -16.67 8.44 -17.34
N ASP A 114 -17.15 9.48 -16.67
CA ASP A 114 -17.45 10.77 -17.30
C ASP A 114 -16.22 11.69 -17.44
N GLY A 115 -15.06 11.24 -16.98
CA GLY A 115 -13.80 11.98 -17.06
C GLY A 115 -13.72 13.23 -16.17
N LYS A 116 -14.67 13.44 -15.25
CA LYS A 116 -14.62 14.58 -14.32
C LYS A 116 -13.65 14.39 -13.18
N GLU A 117 -13.59 13.18 -12.62
CA GLU A 117 -12.63 12.81 -11.59
C GLU A 117 -11.52 11.97 -12.23
N LYS A 118 -10.33 12.56 -12.41
CA LYS A 118 -9.18 11.91 -13.06
C LYS A 118 -8.10 11.54 -12.05
N TYR A 119 -8.46 10.74 -11.05
CA TYR A 119 -7.56 10.44 -9.95
C TYR A 119 -6.33 9.63 -10.38
N GLU A 120 -6.47 8.66 -11.28
CA GLU A 120 -5.34 7.90 -11.83
C GLU A 120 -4.33 8.83 -12.52
N ASP A 121 -4.81 9.74 -13.35
CA ASP A 121 -3.98 10.75 -14.01
C ASP A 121 -3.27 11.66 -13.01
N PHE A 122 -3.99 12.15 -11.99
CA PHE A 122 -3.43 12.94 -10.91
C PHE A 122 -2.31 12.18 -10.18
N PHE A 123 -2.57 10.96 -9.76
CA PHE A 123 -1.61 10.18 -8.99
C PHE A 123 -0.29 9.98 -9.75
N ILE A 124 -0.40 9.58 -11.03
CA ILE A 124 0.78 9.28 -11.85
C ILE A 124 1.49 10.55 -12.34
N LYS A 125 0.74 11.59 -12.75
CA LYS A 125 1.30 12.76 -13.46
C LYS A 125 1.60 13.94 -12.56
N GLU A 126 0.96 14.04 -11.39
CA GLU A 126 1.15 15.17 -10.46
C GLU A 126 1.63 14.72 -9.08
N PHE A 127 0.98 13.73 -8.45
CA PHE A 127 1.25 13.36 -7.07
C PHE A 127 2.64 12.72 -6.90
N MET A 128 2.94 11.67 -7.65
CA MET A 128 4.27 11.03 -7.58
C MET A 128 5.40 12.01 -7.88
N PRO A 129 5.38 12.81 -8.97
CA PRO A 129 6.40 13.83 -9.22
C PRO A 129 6.52 14.89 -8.11
N HIS A 130 5.41 15.28 -7.48
CA HIS A 130 5.42 16.20 -6.36
C HIS A 130 6.19 15.61 -5.17
N ILE A 131 5.88 14.37 -4.78
CA ILE A 131 6.56 13.68 -3.68
C ILE A 131 8.06 13.55 -3.95
N GLU A 132 8.43 13.15 -5.16
CA GLU A 132 9.84 12.98 -5.57
C GLU A 132 10.63 14.30 -5.59
N LYS A 133 9.95 15.41 -5.84
CA LYS A 133 10.56 16.75 -5.79
C LYS A 133 10.65 17.31 -4.37
N ALA A 134 9.64 17.05 -3.53
CA ALA A 134 9.51 17.66 -2.21
C ALA A 134 10.33 16.92 -1.13
N TYR A 135 10.59 15.63 -1.32
CA TYR A 135 11.26 14.77 -0.34
C TYR A 135 12.49 14.07 -0.95
N ARG A 136 13.41 13.63 -0.10
CA ARG A 136 14.62 12.92 -0.53
C ARG A 136 14.31 11.48 -0.93
N VAL A 137 13.61 11.30 -2.03
CA VAL A 137 13.21 10.02 -2.61
C VAL A 137 14.20 9.55 -3.67
N LYS A 138 14.46 8.25 -3.73
CA LYS A 138 15.10 7.60 -4.87
C LYS A 138 14.08 7.44 -5.98
N THR A 139 14.34 8.03 -7.15
CA THR A 139 13.35 8.16 -8.23
C THR A 139 13.33 7.01 -9.23
N GLU A 140 14.26 6.04 -9.11
CA GLU A 140 14.30 4.88 -10.00
C GLU A 140 13.20 3.88 -9.65
N LYS A 141 12.63 3.22 -10.66
CA LYS A 141 11.63 2.17 -10.51
C LYS A 141 11.93 1.20 -9.37
N LYS A 142 13.19 0.77 -9.26
CA LYS A 142 13.67 -0.19 -8.27
C LYS A 142 13.29 0.20 -6.84
N TYR A 143 13.23 1.49 -6.55
CA TYR A 143 13.02 2.02 -5.21
C TYR A 143 11.60 2.55 -4.97
N ARG A 144 10.66 2.22 -5.87
CA ARG A 144 9.23 2.53 -5.69
C ARG A 144 8.43 1.26 -5.46
N GLY A 145 7.71 1.23 -4.35
CA GLY A 145 6.70 0.23 -4.04
C GLY A 145 5.32 0.86 -3.91
N VAL A 146 4.30 0.05 -4.04
CA VAL A 146 2.93 0.44 -3.73
C VAL A 146 2.25 -0.67 -2.96
N ALA A 147 1.50 -0.30 -1.94
CA ALA A 147 0.71 -1.22 -1.13
C ALA A 147 -0.65 -0.59 -0.79
N GLY A 148 -1.61 -1.40 -0.40
CA GLY A 148 -2.90 -0.88 0.03
C GLY A 148 -3.86 -1.99 0.41
N LEU A 149 -4.93 -1.61 1.10
CA LEU A 149 -5.99 -2.51 1.53
C LEU A 149 -7.29 -2.26 0.75
N SER A 150 -8.10 -3.30 0.51
CA SER A 150 -9.45 -3.18 -0.06
C SER A 150 -9.45 -2.41 -1.39
N MET A 151 -10.12 -1.24 -1.45
CA MET A 151 -10.05 -0.30 -2.57
C MET A 151 -8.59 0.10 -2.87
N GLY A 152 -7.75 0.32 -1.85
CA GLY A 152 -6.32 0.60 -2.01
C GLY A 152 -5.51 -0.61 -2.51
N GLY A 153 -5.92 -1.83 -2.14
CA GLY A 153 -5.38 -3.06 -2.72
C GLY A 153 -5.69 -3.18 -4.22
N TYR A 154 -6.91 -2.83 -4.61
CA TYR A 154 -7.30 -2.70 -6.01
C TYR A 154 -6.44 -1.64 -6.73
N GLY A 155 -6.32 -0.43 -6.17
CA GLY A 155 -5.48 0.63 -6.72
C GLY A 155 -4.02 0.21 -6.89
N THR A 156 -3.48 -0.53 -5.91
CA THR A 156 -2.14 -1.14 -5.97
C THR A 156 -1.96 -2.03 -7.21
N LEU A 157 -2.92 -2.91 -7.46
CA LEU A 157 -2.91 -3.79 -8.62
C LEU A 157 -3.10 -3.02 -9.94
N ILE A 158 -4.05 -2.07 -9.98
CA ILE A 158 -4.29 -1.23 -11.16
C ILE A 158 -3.02 -0.48 -11.56
N TYR A 159 -2.38 0.21 -10.63
CA TYR A 159 -1.18 0.99 -10.95
C TYR A 159 -0.02 0.12 -11.43
N THR A 160 0.20 -1.02 -10.81
CA THR A 160 1.33 -1.87 -11.16
C THR A 160 1.11 -2.68 -12.43
N ILE A 161 -0.13 -3.05 -12.73
CA ILE A 161 -0.46 -3.72 -13.99
C ILE A 161 -0.49 -2.75 -15.17
N LYS A 162 -1.01 -1.53 -14.98
CA LYS A 162 -1.06 -0.52 -16.05
C LYS A 162 0.29 0.17 -16.28
N TYR A 163 1.06 0.42 -15.21
CA TYR A 163 2.33 1.17 -15.25
C TYR A 163 3.50 0.34 -14.69
N PRO A 164 3.78 -0.85 -15.22
CA PRO A 164 4.81 -1.74 -14.68
C PRO A 164 6.22 -1.14 -14.73
N GLN A 165 6.43 -0.08 -15.52
CA GLN A 165 7.70 0.64 -15.59
C GLN A 165 7.94 1.56 -14.38
N LEU A 166 6.92 1.85 -13.56
CA LEU A 166 7.03 2.80 -12.45
C LEU A 166 7.34 2.13 -11.10
N PHE A 167 6.93 0.88 -10.90
CA PHE A 167 7.00 0.21 -9.60
C PHE A 167 7.78 -1.10 -9.68
N SER A 168 8.55 -1.41 -8.64
CA SER A 168 9.29 -2.68 -8.52
C SER A 168 8.47 -3.76 -7.81
N ALA A 169 7.61 -3.37 -6.88
CA ALA A 169 6.82 -4.30 -6.07
C ALA A 169 5.44 -3.73 -5.72
N ALA A 170 4.48 -4.64 -5.59
CA ALA A 170 3.09 -4.41 -5.22
C ALA A 170 2.71 -5.33 -4.05
N ALA A 171 2.09 -4.77 -3.00
CA ALA A 171 1.52 -5.57 -1.92
C ALA A 171 0.04 -5.22 -1.73
N ALA A 172 -0.84 -6.12 -2.14
CA ALA A 172 -2.28 -5.95 -2.12
C ALA A 172 -2.90 -6.77 -0.97
N LEU A 173 -3.48 -6.07 0.01
CA LEU A 173 -4.14 -6.67 1.17
C LEU A 173 -5.65 -6.62 0.95
N SER A 174 -6.32 -7.78 1.05
CA SER A 174 -7.78 -7.87 0.83
C SER A 174 -8.23 -7.05 -0.39
N ALA A 175 -7.53 -7.20 -1.53
CA ALA A 175 -7.77 -6.35 -2.68
C ALA A 175 -9.19 -6.49 -3.21
N ALA A 176 -9.83 -5.36 -3.53
CA ALA A 176 -11.19 -5.34 -4.08
C ALA A 176 -11.22 -5.80 -5.54
N VAL A 177 -10.88 -7.07 -5.74
CA VAL A 177 -10.95 -7.76 -7.04
C VAL A 177 -12.31 -8.41 -7.17
N PHE A 178 -13.09 -7.95 -8.13
CA PHE A 178 -14.44 -8.46 -8.38
C PHE A 178 -14.47 -9.26 -9.71
N PRO A 179 -14.94 -10.51 -9.70
CA PRO A 179 -15.21 -11.24 -10.93
C PRO A 179 -16.51 -10.73 -11.59
N ASP A 180 -16.63 -10.95 -12.89
CA ASP A 180 -17.75 -10.47 -13.71
C ASP A 180 -19.13 -10.91 -13.20
N ASP A 181 -19.25 -12.12 -12.68
CA ASP A 181 -20.52 -12.63 -12.15
C ASP A 181 -20.99 -11.82 -10.92
N GLN A 182 -20.08 -11.35 -10.09
CA GLN A 182 -20.43 -10.46 -8.97
C GLN A 182 -20.90 -9.08 -9.46
N MET A 183 -20.28 -8.54 -10.49
CA MET A 183 -20.67 -7.24 -11.05
C MET A 183 -22.03 -7.33 -11.74
N VAL A 184 -22.26 -8.40 -12.50
CA VAL A 184 -23.55 -8.67 -13.16
C VAL A 184 -24.68 -8.84 -12.14
N GLY A 185 -24.43 -9.59 -11.06
CA GLY A 185 -25.41 -9.92 -10.02
C GLY A 185 -25.57 -8.87 -8.90
N MET A 186 -24.77 -7.80 -8.93
CA MET A 186 -24.81 -6.77 -7.88
C MET A 186 -26.18 -6.07 -7.84
N PRO A 187 -26.75 -5.77 -6.65
CA PRO A 187 -27.94 -4.93 -6.54
C PRO A 187 -27.74 -3.55 -7.20
N ASP A 188 -28.80 -3.06 -7.86
CA ASP A 188 -28.72 -1.79 -8.62
C ASP A 188 -28.31 -0.60 -7.75
N ASP A 189 -28.82 -0.51 -6.53
CA ASP A 189 -28.44 0.57 -5.60
C ASP A 189 -26.96 0.53 -5.21
N ASN A 190 -26.41 -0.67 -5.01
CA ASN A 190 -24.98 -0.81 -4.75
C ASN A 190 -24.14 -0.40 -5.98
N TRP A 191 -24.58 -0.77 -7.18
CA TRP A 191 -23.95 -0.33 -8.40
C TRP A 191 -23.91 1.19 -8.51
N GLU A 192 -25.06 1.85 -8.35
CA GLU A 192 -25.17 3.31 -8.47
C GLU A 192 -24.30 4.04 -7.45
N ASN A 193 -24.32 3.58 -6.20
CA ASN A 193 -23.63 4.26 -5.10
C ASN A 193 -22.12 4.06 -5.11
N VAL A 194 -21.64 2.90 -5.57
CA VAL A 194 -20.22 2.53 -5.47
C VAL A 194 -19.50 2.61 -6.81
N PHE A 195 -20.11 2.12 -7.89
CA PHE A 195 -19.47 1.90 -9.17
C PHE A 195 -20.03 2.73 -10.32
N GLY A 196 -21.22 3.31 -10.18
CA GLY A 196 -21.89 4.05 -11.25
C GLY A 196 -21.06 5.22 -11.78
N GLN A 197 -20.37 5.94 -10.89
CA GLN A 197 -19.45 7.02 -11.31
C GLN A 197 -18.22 6.51 -12.07
N LEU A 198 -17.78 5.30 -11.77
CA LEU A 198 -16.55 4.71 -12.31
C LEU A 198 -16.77 4.05 -13.66
N TYR A 199 -17.92 3.40 -13.84
CA TYR A 199 -18.16 2.52 -14.99
C TYR A 199 -19.42 2.86 -15.79
N GLY A 200 -20.24 3.78 -15.33
CA GLY A 200 -21.47 4.22 -15.96
C GLY A 200 -22.69 4.00 -15.08
N ARG A 201 -23.53 5.05 -14.95
CA ARG A 201 -24.77 5.01 -14.17
C ARG A 201 -25.89 4.34 -14.97
N GLY A 202 -26.88 3.80 -14.26
CA GLY A 202 -28.07 3.18 -14.84
C GLY A 202 -27.85 1.81 -15.49
N LEU A 203 -26.62 1.27 -15.45
CA LEU A 203 -26.29 -0.02 -16.06
C LEU A 203 -26.78 -1.20 -15.21
N LYS A 204 -27.28 -2.24 -15.90
CA LYS A 204 -27.82 -3.44 -15.26
C LYS A 204 -27.24 -4.71 -15.87
N GLY A 205 -27.13 -5.74 -15.05
CA GLY A 205 -26.74 -7.05 -15.51
C GLY A 205 -25.45 -7.01 -16.32
N LYS A 206 -25.48 -7.61 -17.51
CA LYS A 206 -24.31 -7.70 -18.40
C LYS A 206 -23.84 -6.37 -18.99
N ASP A 207 -24.68 -5.32 -19.02
CA ASP A 207 -24.29 -4.00 -19.54
C ASP A 207 -23.23 -3.35 -18.65
N ARG A 208 -23.10 -3.79 -17.40
CA ARG A 208 -22.04 -3.37 -16.48
C ARG A 208 -20.65 -3.79 -16.90
N LEU A 209 -20.53 -4.85 -17.70
CA LEU A 209 -19.27 -5.34 -18.26
C LEU A 209 -18.85 -4.57 -19.51
N ASN A 210 -19.00 -3.29 -19.49
CA ASN A 210 -18.67 -2.38 -20.58
C ASN A 210 -17.15 -2.14 -20.71
N LYS A 211 -16.76 -1.33 -21.68
CA LYS A 211 -15.34 -1.02 -21.91
C LYS A 211 -14.64 -0.36 -20.71
N ALA A 212 -15.36 0.48 -19.95
CA ALA A 212 -14.79 1.11 -18.75
C ALA A 212 -14.49 0.08 -17.67
N TRP A 213 -15.38 -0.90 -17.46
CA TRP A 213 -15.10 -2.04 -16.57
C TRP A 213 -13.90 -2.84 -17.08
N GLN A 214 -13.92 -3.32 -18.32
CA GLN A 214 -12.86 -4.16 -18.89
C GLN A 214 -11.47 -3.53 -18.81
N THR A 215 -11.37 -2.21 -18.95
CA THR A 215 -10.09 -1.49 -18.87
C THR A 215 -9.60 -1.26 -17.43
N ASN A 216 -10.44 -1.55 -16.44
CA ASN A 216 -10.15 -1.37 -15.02
C ASN A 216 -10.43 -2.62 -14.16
N SER A 217 -10.93 -3.71 -14.74
CA SER A 217 -11.01 -5.02 -14.10
C SER A 217 -9.62 -5.63 -13.98
N VAL A 218 -9.19 -5.93 -12.75
CA VAL A 218 -7.88 -6.53 -12.49
C VAL A 218 -7.75 -7.88 -13.22
N LEU A 219 -8.82 -8.69 -13.22
CA LEU A 219 -8.82 -10.00 -13.87
C LEU A 219 -8.69 -9.85 -15.40
N ASP A 220 -9.44 -8.92 -16.00
CA ASP A 220 -9.34 -8.64 -17.45
C ASP A 220 -7.96 -8.09 -17.81
N LEU A 221 -7.41 -7.20 -17.00
CA LEU A 221 -6.06 -6.67 -17.24
C LEU A 221 -5.00 -7.76 -17.18
N VAL A 222 -5.08 -8.67 -16.21
CA VAL A 222 -4.17 -9.83 -16.13
C VAL A 222 -4.38 -10.74 -17.36
N GLN A 223 -5.61 -11.00 -17.75
CA GLN A 223 -5.92 -11.85 -18.91
C GLN A 223 -5.34 -11.29 -20.21
N ASN A 224 -5.44 -9.98 -20.41
CA ASN A 224 -5.09 -9.30 -21.65
C ASN A 224 -3.61 -8.90 -21.77
N LYS A 225 -2.81 -9.01 -20.70
CA LYS A 225 -1.37 -8.73 -20.74
C LYS A 225 -0.53 -9.99 -20.92
N THR A 226 0.66 -9.82 -21.50
CA THR A 226 1.62 -10.93 -21.62
C THR A 226 2.33 -11.19 -20.28
N THR A 227 2.90 -12.37 -20.13
CA THR A 227 3.70 -12.73 -18.94
C THR A 227 4.84 -11.74 -18.70
N GLU A 228 5.53 -11.31 -19.77
CA GLU A 228 6.65 -10.36 -19.69
C GLU A 228 6.20 -8.99 -19.17
N GLN A 229 5.02 -8.52 -19.62
CA GLN A 229 4.45 -7.26 -19.15
C GLN A 229 4.10 -7.30 -17.66
N LEU A 230 3.60 -8.43 -17.16
CA LEU A 230 3.24 -8.61 -15.76
C LEU A 230 4.46 -8.90 -14.89
N SER A 231 5.43 -9.68 -15.36
CA SER A 231 6.60 -10.10 -14.58
C SER A 231 7.60 -8.95 -14.30
N GLY A 232 7.36 -7.77 -14.85
CA GLY A 232 8.14 -6.58 -14.55
C GLY A 232 7.96 -6.05 -13.12
N VAL A 233 6.98 -6.55 -12.36
CA VAL A 233 6.67 -6.17 -10.97
C VAL A 233 6.61 -7.43 -10.12
N ARG A 234 7.09 -7.37 -8.88
CA ARG A 234 6.87 -8.43 -7.89
C ARG A 234 5.52 -8.20 -7.20
N TYR A 235 4.70 -9.24 -7.12
CA TYR A 235 3.36 -9.16 -6.51
C TYR A 235 3.30 -9.97 -5.22
N TRP A 236 2.73 -9.37 -4.18
CA TRP A 236 2.32 -10.01 -2.94
C TRP A 236 0.83 -9.74 -2.71
N ILE A 237 0.05 -10.79 -2.55
CA ILE A 237 -1.40 -10.76 -2.40
C ILE A 237 -1.75 -11.48 -1.11
N ASP A 238 -2.50 -10.82 -0.23
CA ASP A 238 -2.88 -11.36 1.08
C ASP A 238 -4.37 -11.06 1.33
N CYS A 239 -5.14 -12.10 1.68
CA CYS A 239 -6.57 -11.96 1.95
C CYS A 239 -6.98 -12.89 3.10
N GLY A 240 -7.91 -12.47 3.94
CA GLY A 240 -8.48 -13.32 4.99
C GLY A 240 -9.40 -14.40 4.39
N ASP A 241 -9.48 -15.55 5.04
CA ASP A 241 -10.37 -16.63 4.62
C ASP A 241 -11.86 -16.32 4.85
N ASP A 242 -12.17 -15.48 5.85
CA ASP A 242 -13.51 -14.95 6.14
C ASP A 242 -13.80 -13.60 5.44
N ASP A 243 -12.90 -13.12 4.57
CA ASP A 243 -13.08 -11.87 3.83
C ASP A 243 -14.01 -12.07 2.62
N PHE A 244 -15.01 -11.20 2.45
CA PHE A 244 -15.93 -11.27 1.31
C PHE A 244 -15.23 -11.08 -0.06
N LEU A 245 -13.99 -10.61 -0.10
CA LEU A 245 -13.16 -10.46 -1.29
C LEU A 245 -12.27 -11.68 -1.56
N THR A 246 -12.30 -12.71 -0.73
CA THR A 246 -11.47 -13.91 -0.87
C THR A 246 -11.63 -14.56 -2.25
N LYS A 247 -12.87 -14.69 -2.76
CA LYS A 247 -13.14 -15.24 -4.10
C LYS A 247 -12.34 -14.51 -5.18
N GLY A 248 -12.38 -13.20 -5.21
CA GLY A 248 -11.68 -12.40 -6.22
C GLY A 248 -10.15 -12.51 -6.13
N ASN A 249 -9.62 -12.52 -4.90
CA ASN A 249 -8.18 -12.69 -4.66
C ASN A 249 -7.69 -14.09 -5.05
N CYS A 250 -8.48 -15.14 -4.78
CA CYS A 250 -8.20 -16.50 -5.24
C CYS A 250 -8.20 -16.59 -6.78
N LEU A 251 -9.17 -15.98 -7.45
CA LEU A 251 -9.23 -15.95 -8.92
C LEU A 251 -8.03 -15.20 -9.52
N LEU A 252 -7.59 -14.11 -8.88
CA LEU A 252 -6.37 -13.42 -9.30
C LEU A 252 -5.13 -14.30 -9.15
N HIS A 253 -4.99 -15.03 -8.04
CA HIS A 253 -3.91 -16.00 -7.84
C HIS A 253 -3.91 -17.08 -8.96
N ILE A 254 -5.08 -17.64 -9.28
CA ILE A 254 -5.21 -18.63 -10.35
C ILE A 254 -4.78 -18.02 -11.69
N ALA A 255 -5.29 -16.83 -12.04
CA ALA A 255 -4.97 -16.17 -13.31
C ALA A 255 -3.47 -15.87 -13.47
N LEU A 256 -2.80 -15.40 -12.41
CA LEU A 256 -1.36 -15.17 -12.41
C LEU A 256 -0.57 -16.48 -12.51
N THR A 257 -1.04 -17.55 -11.85
CA THR A 257 -0.42 -18.89 -11.90
C THR A 257 -0.51 -19.48 -13.32
N GLU A 258 -1.67 -19.42 -13.95
CA GLU A 258 -1.87 -19.91 -15.33
C GLU A 258 -0.99 -19.15 -16.33
N LYS A 259 -0.81 -17.84 -16.11
CA LYS A 259 0.10 -17.02 -16.91
C LYS A 259 1.58 -17.18 -16.53
N LYS A 260 1.91 -18.01 -15.54
CA LYS A 260 3.28 -18.21 -15.05
C LYS A 260 3.96 -16.92 -14.58
N VAL A 261 3.18 -15.98 -14.03
CA VAL A 261 3.68 -14.75 -13.42
C VAL A 261 4.11 -15.05 -12.00
N PRO A 262 5.38 -14.84 -11.63
CA PRO A 262 5.84 -15.04 -10.25
C PRO A 262 5.12 -14.09 -9.28
N HIS A 263 4.52 -14.64 -8.24
CA HIS A 263 3.84 -13.86 -7.20
C HIS A 263 3.80 -14.66 -5.89
N GLU A 264 3.58 -13.96 -4.79
CA GLU A 264 3.29 -14.57 -3.50
C GLU A 264 1.81 -14.40 -3.17
N PHE A 265 1.16 -15.47 -2.73
CA PHE A 265 -0.23 -15.48 -2.31
C PHE A 265 -0.35 -16.04 -0.90
N ARG A 266 -1.10 -15.34 -0.04
CA ARG A 266 -1.35 -15.73 1.34
C ARG A 266 -2.84 -15.69 1.64
N ILE A 267 -3.36 -16.76 2.23
CA ILE A 267 -4.64 -16.80 2.93
C ILE A 267 -4.33 -17.02 4.40
N ARG A 268 -4.85 -16.16 5.25
CA ARG A 268 -4.70 -16.24 6.71
C ARG A 268 -6.07 -16.15 7.37
N ASP A 269 -6.20 -16.74 8.56
CA ASP A 269 -7.38 -16.59 9.41
C ASP A 269 -7.71 -15.10 9.62
N GLY A 270 -8.96 -14.69 9.31
CA GLY A 270 -9.45 -13.34 9.50
C GLY A 270 -10.34 -12.81 8.40
N ALA A 271 -10.91 -11.63 8.67
CA ALA A 271 -11.93 -10.98 7.88
C ALA A 271 -11.50 -9.59 7.40
N HIS A 272 -12.42 -8.89 6.69
CA HIS A 272 -12.20 -7.57 6.12
C HIS A 272 -12.18 -6.48 7.19
N ASN A 273 -11.11 -6.37 7.97
CA ASN A 273 -10.99 -5.41 9.07
C ASN A 273 -9.55 -5.00 9.37
N TRP A 274 -9.42 -3.93 10.15
CA TRP A 274 -8.12 -3.35 10.54
C TRP A 274 -7.24 -4.30 11.37
N THR A 275 -7.80 -5.21 12.15
CA THR A 275 -7.02 -6.22 12.89
C THR A 275 -6.25 -7.12 11.93
N TYR A 276 -6.89 -7.56 10.86
CA TYR A 276 -6.26 -8.35 9.82
C TYR A 276 -5.15 -7.57 9.12
N TRP A 277 -5.42 -6.35 8.68
CA TRP A 277 -4.46 -5.54 7.92
C TRP A 277 -3.26 -5.10 8.75
N ARG A 278 -3.47 -4.71 10.02
CA ARG A 278 -2.36 -4.38 10.94
C ARG A 278 -1.38 -5.54 11.12
N THR A 279 -1.87 -6.75 11.22
CA THR A 279 -1.01 -7.93 11.39
C THR A 279 -0.29 -8.33 10.10
N GLY A 280 -0.78 -7.92 8.93
CA GLY A 280 -0.21 -8.21 7.62
C GLY A 280 0.77 -7.16 7.10
N ILE A 281 0.64 -5.90 7.55
CA ILE A 281 1.37 -4.79 6.92
C ILE A 281 2.90 -4.92 7.01
N THR A 282 3.44 -5.43 8.10
CA THR A 282 4.89 -5.63 8.23
C THR A 282 5.41 -6.59 7.17
N ASN A 283 4.72 -7.70 6.91
CA ASN A 283 5.10 -8.66 5.88
C ASN A 283 5.01 -8.04 4.47
N ALA A 284 3.98 -7.24 4.21
CA ALA A 284 3.83 -6.50 2.96
C ALA A 284 4.98 -5.50 2.74
N LEU A 285 5.34 -4.73 3.77
CA LEU A 285 6.48 -3.81 3.73
C LEU A 285 7.81 -4.54 3.59
N GLN A 286 7.97 -5.72 4.23
CA GLN A 286 9.17 -6.55 4.07
C GLN A 286 9.31 -7.04 2.64
N PHE A 287 8.25 -7.57 2.05
CA PHE A 287 8.24 -8.02 0.66
C PHE A 287 8.66 -6.90 -0.32
N ILE A 288 8.13 -5.69 -0.12
CA ILE A 288 8.51 -4.51 -0.91
C ILE A 288 9.96 -4.11 -0.61
N GLY A 289 10.35 -4.07 0.66
CA GLY A 289 11.70 -3.70 1.11
C GLY A 289 12.80 -4.62 0.56
N ASP A 290 12.49 -5.90 0.39
CA ASP A 290 13.40 -6.86 -0.23
C ASP A 290 13.68 -6.52 -1.70
N SER A 291 12.70 -5.97 -2.44
CA SER A 291 12.92 -5.47 -3.79
C SER A 291 13.91 -4.29 -3.82
N PHE A 292 13.90 -3.46 -2.80
CA PHE A 292 14.83 -2.33 -2.68
C PHE A 292 16.28 -2.75 -2.39
N ARG A 293 16.47 -3.93 -1.79
CA ARG A 293 17.78 -4.50 -1.45
C ARG A 293 18.41 -5.35 -2.58
N GLN A 294 17.61 -5.82 -3.53
CA GLN A 294 18.13 -6.62 -4.65
C GLN A 294 19.13 -5.81 -5.47
N LYS A 295 20.27 -6.43 -5.81
CA LYS A 295 21.33 -5.85 -6.65
C LYS A 295 20.97 -5.89 -8.13
#